data_864a920df72b022ce7e9d1c777303759
#
_entry.id   864a920df72b022ce7e9d1c777303759
#
_cell.length_a   1.000
_cell.length_b   1.000
_cell.length_c   1.000
_cell.angle_alpha   90.00
_cell.angle_beta   90.00
_cell.angle_gamma   90.00
#
_symmetry.space_group_name_H-M   'P 1'
#
loop_
_entity.id
_entity.type
_entity.pdbx_description
1 polymer ?
#
loop_
_entity_poly.entity_id
_entity_poly.type
_entity_poly.pdbx_seq_one_letter_code
_entity_poly.pdbx_strand_id
1 'polypeptide(L)'
;MGKYSETLTDHVMSPRNGGAMDDPDLTGHAGAPGRRAFLILFLKVRDERIAAAKYHTHGCGPTIAAGSMLTELIVGRTIAECRGLTTEDLVAALDGVPPDKLHCPALAIAALRDALGQRGPQMGSGGGPDDLSADDAEERR
;
A
#
# COMPACT_ATOMS: atom_id res chain seq x y z
N MET A 1 20.02 -16.88 -1.37
CA MET A 1 20.25 -16.08 -1.24
C MET A 1 20.23 -15.35 -0.14
N GLY A 2 21.05 -15.17 0.55
CA GLY A 2 21.15 -14.49 1.75
C GLY A 2 20.75 -13.02 1.76
N LYS A 3 20.50 -12.50 0.58
CA LYS A 3 20.20 -11.11 0.46
C LYS A 3 18.81 -10.75 1.00
N TYR A 4 17.85 -11.64 0.86
CA TYR A 4 16.47 -11.40 1.30
C TYR A 4 16.17 -12.29 2.49
N SER A 5 15.34 -11.79 3.40
CA SER A 5 14.84 -12.60 4.51
C SER A 5 13.98 -13.73 3.96
N GLU A 6 13.77 -14.74 4.79
CA GLU A 6 12.87 -15.82 4.40
C GLU A 6 11.45 -15.31 4.17
N THR A 7 11.01 -14.37 5.01
CA THR A 7 9.67 -13.80 4.87
C THR A 7 9.54 -13.06 3.55
N LEU A 8 10.52 -12.22 3.22
CA LEU A 8 10.51 -11.49 1.96
C LEU A 8 10.49 -12.46 0.79
N THR A 9 11.35 -13.48 0.83
CA THR A 9 11.42 -14.47 -0.23
C THR A 9 10.09 -15.20 -0.39
N ASP A 10 9.45 -15.56 0.72
CA ASP A 10 8.17 -16.25 0.69
C ASP A 10 7.12 -15.40 -0.04
N HIS A 11 7.06 -14.12 0.25
CA HIS A 11 6.09 -13.24 -0.39
C HIS A 11 6.42 -12.96 -1.85
N VAL A 12 7.69 -13.06 -2.24
CA VAL A 12 8.06 -12.96 -3.66
C VAL A 12 7.63 -14.22 -4.40
N MET A 13 7.87 -15.39 -3.80
CA MET A 13 7.61 -16.66 -4.47
C MET A 13 6.15 -17.07 -4.43
N SER A 14 5.43 -16.66 -3.39
CA SER A 14 4.02 -17.01 -3.21
C SER A 14 3.23 -15.76 -2.79
N PRO A 15 3.10 -14.79 -3.68
CA PRO A 15 2.42 -13.55 -3.31
C PRO A 15 0.93 -13.79 -3.04
N ARG A 16 0.42 -13.03 -2.07
CA ARG A 16 -0.99 -13.13 -1.66
C ARG A 16 -1.74 -11.91 -2.19
N ASN A 17 -3.01 -12.13 -2.50
CA ASN A 17 -3.96 -11.06 -2.81
C ASN A 17 -3.59 -10.23 -4.04
N GLY A 18 -2.91 -10.84 -5.00
CA GLY A 18 -2.61 -10.17 -6.25
C GLY A 18 -3.82 -10.09 -7.16
N GLY A 19 -3.87 -9.07 -7.99
CA GLY A 19 -4.90 -8.92 -8.99
C GLY A 19 -5.81 -7.74 -8.73
N ALA A 20 -6.71 -7.47 -9.67
CA ALA A 20 -7.66 -6.39 -9.54
C ALA A 20 -8.85 -6.83 -8.69
N MET A 21 -9.60 -5.86 -8.18
CA MET A 21 -10.77 -6.11 -7.37
C MET A 21 -11.96 -5.47 -8.06
N ASP A 22 -13.09 -6.20 -8.13
CA ASP A 22 -14.32 -5.63 -8.65
C ASP A 22 -14.91 -4.69 -7.61
N ASP A 23 -15.33 -3.50 -8.08
CA ASP A 23 -16.01 -2.53 -7.22
C ASP A 23 -15.25 -2.22 -5.92
N PRO A 24 -14.00 -1.80 -5.99
CA PRO A 24 -13.33 -1.40 -4.75
C PRO A 24 -13.97 -0.15 -4.18
N ASP A 25 -14.01 -0.05 -2.86
CA ASP A 25 -14.47 1.16 -2.20
C ASP A 25 -13.42 2.25 -2.26
N LEU A 26 -12.15 1.87 -2.21
CA LEU A 26 -11.03 2.80 -2.30
C LEU A 26 -9.98 2.22 -3.21
N THR A 27 -9.30 3.09 -3.95
CA THR A 27 -8.21 2.68 -4.82
C THR A 27 -7.07 3.68 -4.63
N GLY A 28 -5.89 3.18 -4.33
CA GLY A 28 -4.72 4.03 -4.16
C GLY A 28 -3.65 3.69 -5.19
N HIS A 29 -2.94 4.70 -5.63
CA HIS A 29 -1.91 4.56 -6.65
C HIS A 29 -0.59 5.11 -6.14
N ALA A 30 0.50 4.44 -6.46
CA ALA A 30 1.83 4.96 -6.22
C ALA A 30 2.70 4.59 -7.41
N GLY A 31 3.59 5.50 -7.79
CA GLY A 31 4.36 5.33 -9.01
C GLY A 31 3.50 5.65 -10.22
N ALA A 32 3.95 5.27 -11.39
CA ALA A 32 3.20 5.52 -12.62
C ALA A 32 3.52 4.45 -13.64
N PRO A 33 2.51 4.02 -14.41
CA PRO A 33 2.77 3.10 -15.51
C PRO A 33 3.79 3.73 -16.47
N GLY A 34 4.68 2.91 -16.99
CA GLY A 34 5.74 3.40 -17.85
C GLY A 34 6.97 3.85 -17.10
N ARG A 35 6.87 3.96 -15.78
CA ARG A 35 8.01 4.26 -14.92
C ARG A 35 8.61 2.96 -14.43
N ARG A 36 9.59 3.06 -13.54
CA ARG A 36 10.31 1.88 -13.05
C ARG A 36 9.42 0.93 -12.28
N ALA A 37 8.48 1.48 -11.52
CA ALA A 37 7.58 0.66 -10.73
C ALA A 37 6.31 1.42 -10.42
N PHE A 38 5.22 0.69 -10.24
CA PHE A 38 3.99 1.27 -9.72
C PHE A 38 3.27 0.21 -8.90
N LEU A 39 2.36 0.67 -8.06
CA LEU A 39 1.52 -0.22 -7.29
C LEU A 39 0.14 0.41 -7.16
N ILE A 40 -0.88 -0.38 -7.43
CA ILE A 40 -2.27 0.04 -7.25
C ILE A 40 -2.85 -0.85 -6.17
N LEU A 41 -3.45 -0.22 -5.16
CA LEU A 41 -4.04 -0.91 -4.03
C LEU A 41 -5.56 -0.75 -4.11
N PHE A 42 -6.28 -1.87 -4.00
CA PHE A 42 -7.74 -1.89 -4.06
C PHE A 42 -8.27 -2.35 -2.71
N LEU A 43 -9.21 -1.61 -2.13
CA LEU A 43 -9.71 -1.90 -0.79
C LEU A 43 -11.23 -1.96 -0.77
N LYS A 44 -11.76 -2.94 -0.02
CA LYS A 44 -13.15 -2.95 0.41
C LYS A 44 -13.18 -2.54 1.86
N VAL A 45 -14.15 -1.71 2.23
CA VAL A 45 -14.29 -1.19 3.58
C VAL A 45 -15.64 -1.60 4.14
N ARG A 46 -15.66 -2.01 5.40
CA ARG A 46 -16.90 -2.32 6.10
C ARG A 46 -16.73 -1.95 7.56
N ASP A 47 -17.65 -1.15 8.10
CA ASP A 47 -17.63 -0.76 9.50
C ASP A 47 -16.29 -0.11 9.87
N GLU A 48 -15.77 0.76 8.98
CA GLU A 48 -14.52 1.49 9.17
C GLU A 48 -13.30 0.57 9.29
N ARG A 49 -13.42 -0.64 8.77
CA ARG A 49 -12.31 -1.59 8.72
C ARG A 49 -12.05 -2.02 7.28
N ILE A 50 -10.84 -2.45 7.01
CA ILE A 50 -10.50 -3.00 5.72
C ILE A 50 -11.02 -4.43 5.67
N ALA A 51 -12.04 -4.65 4.85
CA ALA A 51 -12.66 -5.97 4.72
C ALA A 51 -11.91 -6.85 3.75
N ALA A 52 -11.32 -6.27 2.70
CA ALA A 52 -10.54 -7.01 1.73
C ALA A 52 -9.55 -6.05 1.08
N ALA A 53 -8.43 -6.59 0.63
CA ALA A 53 -7.41 -5.82 -0.05
C ALA A 53 -6.80 -6.65 -1.15
N LYS A 54 -6.55 -6.02 -2.29
CA LYS A 54 -5.82 -6.61 -3.39
C LYS A 54 -4.88 -5.57 -3.95
N TYR A 55 -3.91 -6.00 -4.73
CA TYR A 55 -2.98 -5.06 -5.33
C TYR A 55 -2.58 -5.54 -6.71
N HIS A 56 -2.23 -4.58 -7.54
CA HIS A 56 -1.65 -4.83 -8.85
C HIS A 56 -0.37 -4.01 -8.94
N THR A 57 0.72 -4.64 -9.29
CA THR A 57 1.99 -3.95 -9.31
C THR A 57 2.83 -4.36 -10.51
N HIS A 58 3.71 -3.47 -10.89
CA HIS A 58 4.76 -3.74 -11.84
C HIS A 58 6.05 -3.28 -11.18
N GLY A 59 6.99 -4.20 -11.04
CA GLY A 59 8.24 -3.90 -10.37
C GLY A 59 8.99 -5.18 -10.08
N CYS A 60 10.01 -5.06 -9.25
CA CYS A 60 10.85 -6.20 -8.89
C CYS A 60 10.19 -7.07 -7.83
N GLY A 61 10.84 -8.19 -7.50
CA GLY A 61 10.33 -9.10 -6.47
C GLY A 61 10.00 -8.41 -5.15
N PRO A 62 10.90 -7.59 -4.59
CA PRO A 62 10.56 -6.88 -3.35
C PRO A 62 9.34 -5.97 -3.45
N THR A 63 9.03 -5.42 -4.64
CA THR A 63 7.80 -4.64 -4.81
C THR A 63 6.58 -5.53 -4.67
N ILE A 64 6.63 -6.71 -5.28
CA ILE A 64 5.55 -7.70 -5.17
C ILE A 64 5.39 -8.12 -3.72
N ALA A 65 6.50 -8.41 -3.04
CA ALA A 65 6.45 -8.83 -1.63
C ALA A 65 5.87 -7.74 -0.74
N ALA A 66 6.21 -6.48 -1.03
CA ALA A 66 5.70 -5.36 -0.24
C ALA A 66 4.18 -5.25 -0.37
N GLY A 67 3.66 -5.37 -1.59
CA GLY A 67 2.21 -5.36 -1.81
C GLY A 67 1.53 -6.53 -1.13
N SER A 68 2.10 -7.72 -1.29
CA SER A 68 1.58 -8.93 -0.67
C SER A 68 1.50 -8.80 0.85
N MET A 69 2.60 -8.40 1.49
CA MET A 69 2.62 -8.26 2.95
C MET A 69 1.68 -7.15 3.41
N LEU A 70 1.64 -6.04 2.68
CA LEU A 70 0.76 -4.93 3.05
C LEU A 70 -0.69 -5.39 3.10
N THR A 71 -1.15 -6.11 2.08
CA THR A 71 -2.55 -6.56 2.06
C THR A 71 -2.85 -7.46 3.25
N GLU A 72 -1.90 -8.32 3.64
CA GLU A 72 -2.11 -9.16 4.81
C GLU A 72 -2.13 -8.39 6.10
N LEU A 73 -1.33 -7.32 6.20
CA LEU A 73 -1.28 -6.52 7.41
C LEU A 73 -2.55 -5.72 7.64
N ILE A 74 -3.14 -5.20 6.58
CA ILE A 74 -4.23 -4.21 6.74
C ILE A 74 -5.61 -4.83 6.82
N VAL A 75 -5.81 -6.02 6.28
CA VAL A 75 -7.15 -6.64 6.34
C VAL A 75 -7.52 -6.89 7.81
N GLY A 76 -8.69 -6.41 8.20
CA GLY A 76 -9.18 -6.52 9.56
C GLY A 76 -8.83 -5.32 10.43
N ARG A 77 -7.92 -4.47 10.01
CA ARG A 77 -7.58 -3.27 10.78
C ARG A 77 -8.56 -2.14 10.48
N THR A 78 -8.71 -1.25 11.43
CA THR A 78 -9.50 -0.05 11.18
C THR A 78 -8.76 0.89 10.23
N ILE A 79 -9.51 1.76 9.57
CA ILE A 79 -8.91 2.78 8.71
C ILE A 79 -7.94 3.65 9.52
N ALA A 80 -8.33 3.99 10.77
CA ALA A 80 -7.46 4.80 11.63
C ALA A 80 -6.14 4.10 11.90
N GLU A 81 -6.18 2.78 12.17
CA GLU A 81 -4.97 2.02 12.40
C GLU A 81 -4.08 1.99 11.16
N CYS A 82 -4.72 1.84 9.99
CA CYS A 82 -3.97 1.80 8.74
C CYS A 82 -3.27 3.12 8.44
N ARG A 83 -3.87 4.24 8.85
CA ARG A 83 -3.25 5.54 8.66
C ARG A 83 -1.95 5.69 9.44
N GLY A 84 -1.81 4.93 10.53
CA GLY A 84 -0.59 4.96 11.32
C GLY A 84 0.50 4.03 10.84
N LEU A 85 0.23 3.21 9.83
CA LEU A 85 1.24 2.29 9.32
C LEU A 85 2.34 3.04 8.59
N THR A 86 3.58 2.66 8.87
CA THR A 86 4.75 3.32 8.29
C THR A 86 5.52 2.34 7.42
N THR A 87 6.42 2.90 6.62
CA THR A 87 7.33 2.08 5.82
C THR A 87 8.14 1.14 6.72
N GLU A 88 8.57 1.65 7.87
CA GLU A 88 9.34 0.84 8.83
C GLU A 88 8.54 -0.34 9.35
N ASP A 89 7.23 -0.14 9.58
CA ASP A 89 6.37 -1.25 10.00
C ASP A 89 6.34 -2.35 8.95
N LEU A 90 6.26 -1.97 7.70
CA LEU A 90 6.22 -2.94 6.60
C LEU A 90 7.57 -3.64 6.46
N VAL A 91 8.66 -2.90 6.59
CA VAL A 91 10.00 -3.48 6.56
C VAL A 91 10.16 -4.50 7.69
N ALA A 92 9.68 -4.17 8.88
CA ALA A 92 9.76 -5.09 10.03
C ALA A 92 8.93 -6.34 9.78
N ALA A 93 7.75 -6.19 9.18
CA ALA A 93 6.90 -7.35 8.89
C ALA A 93 7.56 -8.29 7.88
N LEU A 94 8.37 -7.74 6.98
CA LEU A 94 9.11 -8.53 6.00
C LEU A 94 10.43 -9.07 6.55
N ASP A 95 10.70 -8.84 7.83
CA ASP A 95 11.95 -9.24 8.48
C ASP A 95 13.17 -8.59 7.83
N GLY A 96 12.97 -7.36 7.38
CA GLY A 96 14.04 -6.58 6.78
C GLY A 96 13.98 -6.57 5.27
N VAL A 97 14.49 -5.50 4.71
CA VAL A 97 14.56 -5.28 3.26
C VAL A 97 15.95 -4.73 2.98
N PRO A 98 16.64 -5.21 1.93
CA PRO A 98 17.95 -4.66 1.61
C PRO A 98 17.90 -3.14 1.42
N PRO A 99 18.95 -2.43 1.82
CA PRO A 99 18.93 -0.96 1.74
C PRO A 99 18.63 -0.42 0.34
N ASP A 100 19.08 -1.09 -0.71
CA ASP A 100 18.84 -0.63 -2.07
C ASP A 100 17.43 -0.96 -2.57
N LYS A 101 16.62 -1.60 -1.74
CA LYS A 101 15.23 -1.95 -2.09
C LYS A 101 14.20 -1.30 -1.17
N LEU A 102 14.61 -0.36 -0.33
CA LEU A 102 13.68 0.29 0.59
C LEU A 102 12.60 1.09 -0.11
N HIS A 103 12.83 1.47 -1.37
CA HIS A 103 11.80 2.16 -2.15
C HIS A 103 10.58 1.27 -2.41
N CYS A 104 10.74 -0.07 -2.32
CA CYS A 104 9.64 -0.98 -2.59
C CYS A 104 8.56 -0.93 -1.51
N PRO A 105 8.90 -1.10 -0.21
CA PRO A 105 7.87 -0.92 0.81
C PRO A 105 7.37 0.52 0.89
N ALA A 106 8.23 1.51 0.58
CA ALA A 106 7.78 2.90 0.55
C ALA A 106 6.69 3.11 -0.49
N LEU A 107 6.83 2.45 -1.66
CA LEU A 107 5.83 2.53 -2.71
C LEU A 107 4.49 1.96 -2.24
N ALA A 108 4.52 0.82 -1.54
CA ALA A 108 3.29 0.20 -1.05
C ALA A 108 2.60 1.10 -0.02
N ILE A 109 3.35 1.68 0.89
CA ILE A 109 2.78 2.58 1.90
C ILE A 109 2.22 3.85 1.23
N ALA A 110 2.90 4.36 0.19
CA ALA A 110 2.38 5.51 -0.54
C ALA A 110 1.03 5.20 -1.17
N ALA A 111 0.87 4.00 -1.74
CA ALA A 111 -0.41 3.59 -2.32
C ALA A 111 -1.50 3.51 -1.24
N LEU A 112 -1.14 2.99 -0.06
CA LEU A 112 -2.09 2.93 1.05
C LEU A 112 -2.53 4.33 1.46
N ARG A 113 -1.60 5.26 1.60
CA ARG A 113 -1.95 6.62 1.99
C ARG A 113 -2.81 7.30 0.95
N ASP A 114 -2.54 7.04 -0.32
CA ASP A 114 -3.36 7.58 -1.39
C ASP A 114 -4.79 7.06 -1.29
N ALA A 115 -4.94 5.76 -1.09
CA ALA A 115 -6.27 5.16 -0.96
C ALA A 115 -7.03 5.73 0.24
N LEU A 116 -6.36 5.83 1.39
CA LEU A 116 -7.03 6.29 2.61
C LEU A 116 -7.34 7.78 2.57
N GLY A 117 -6.61 8.54 1.77
CA GLY A 117 -6.90 9.95 1.58
C GLY A 117 -8.27 10.19 0.97
N GLN A 118 -8.78 9.21 0.22
CA GLN A 118 -10.10 9.33 -0.40
C GLN A 118 -11.23 9.30 0.62
N ARG A 119 -10.98 8.71 1.81
CA ARG A 119 -11.97 8.74 2.89
C ARG A 119 -11.94 10.04 3.66
N GLY A 120 -10.84 10.75 3.51
CA GLY A 120 -10.65 11.98 4.22
C GLY A 120 -10.39 11.74 5.70
N PRO A 121 -10.06 12.78 6.37
CA PRO A 121 -9.87 12.68 7.79
C PRO A 121 -11.25 12.88 8.29
N GLN A 122 -11.80 12.46 8.71
CA GLN A 122 -13.09 12.56 9.03
C GLN A 122 -13.36 13.56 9.80
N MET A 123 -13.13 13.90 9.72
CA MET A 123 -13.18 14.60 10.13
C MET A 123 -12.98 15.35 9.98
N GLY A 124 -12.79 15.40 9.64
CA GLY A 124 -12.64 16.00 9.44
C GLY A 124 -12.45 16.66 9.05
N SER A 125 -12.58 16.81 9.00
CA SER A 125 -12.29 17.30 8.45
C SER A 125 -11.96 17.85 7.80
N GLY A 126 -11.85 17.80 7.57
CA GLY A 126 -11.48 18.14 6.91
C GLY A 126 -11.01 18.58 6.26
N GLY A 127 -10.79 18.53 5.98
CA GLY A 127 -10.27 18.76 5.30
C GLY A 127 -9.78 18.91 4.62
N GLY A 128 -9.59 18.73 4.36
CA GLY A 128 -9.12 18.75 3.69
C GLY A 128 -8.56 18.76 2.96
N PRO A 129 -8.39 18.69 2.57
CA PRO A 129 -7.67 18.63 1.75
C PRO A 129 -7.14 18.96 1.18
N ASP A 130 -7.09 18.67 1.29
CA ASP A 130 -6.52 18.94 0.85
C ASP A 130 -6.13 19.16 0.47
N ASP A 131 -6.34 19.00 0.61
CA ASP A 131 -5.81 19.16 0.24
C ASP A 131 -5.34 19.10 -0.26
N LEU A 132 -5.36 18.71 -0.37
CA LEU A 132 -4.77 18.59 -0.87
C LEU A 132 -4.55 18.53 -1.45
N SER A 133 -4.76 18.34 -1.63
CA SER A 133 -4.38 18.29 -2.15
C SER A 133 -4.17 18.34 -2.71
N ALA A 134 -4.44 18.40 -2.79
CA ALA A 134 -4.07 18.50 -3.35
C ALA A 134 -3.46 18.68 -3.71
N ASP A 135 -3.48 18.35 -3.75
CA ASP A 135 -2.73 18.37 -4.09
C ASP A 135 -2.22 18.08 -4.21
N ASP A 136 -2.29 17.67 -4.18
CA ASP A 136 -1.69 17.28 -4.36
C ASP A 136 -1.74 16.95 -4.81
N ALA A 137 -2.14 16.84 -5.03
CA ALA A 137 -2.12 16.51 -5.53
C ALA A 137 -2.11 16.59 -6.32
N GLU A 138 -2.15 16.66 -6.59
CA GLU A 138 -1.96 16.67 -7.36
C GLU A 138 -1.47 16.56 -7.79
N GLU A 139 -1.15 16.22 -7.81
CA GLU A 139 -0.58 15.89 -8.17
C GLU A 139 -0.79 15.22 -8.17
N ARG A 140 -1.06 14.85 -7.74
CA ARG A 140 -1.16 14.10 -7.67
C ARG A 140 -1.71 13.71 -8.18
N ARG A 141 -1.89 13.47 -8.55
CA ARG A 141 -2.18 13.23 -8.98
C ARG A 141 -2.05 13.27 -9.62
#